data_fa66888fdaea1d98eee736a8e2c0ec81
#
_entry.id   fa66888fdaea1d98eee736a8e2c0ec81
#
_cell.length_a   1.000
_cell.length_b   1.000
_cell.length_c   1.000
_cell.angle_alpha   90.00
_cell.angle_beta   90.00
_cell.angle_gamma   90.00
#
_symmetry.space_group_name_H-M   'P 1'
#
loop_
_entity.id
_entity.type
_entity.pdbx_description
1 polymer ?
#
loop_
_entity_poly.entity_id
_entity_poly.type
_entity_poly.pdbx_seq_one_letter_code
_entity_poly.pdbx_strand_id
1 'polypeptide(L)'
;VPIITQLQAQKKTTDRVSVFVDDRFFCGLSLDDVVSSGVTVGLQVDDEFLSNLLSRAGENDMYNKTLVYILRSPRTELEIRRFLSRKKDCSAEMTNRIIERLKTANYLNDEAYAKMFAASKHQKISARMIKLKLKNKGIKTDLVDSATAEIDNQEDLAKTVADKYMRYREIDDKNLQKLFRYLVSKGFEYDIVNDIVNDYKSKREIDPAVKEEYNTYQNEYKRAKEQLAQARREAWQKKMKLKAMKKKIVEDMQ
;
A
#
# COMPACT_ATOMS: atom_id res chain seq x y z
N VAL A 1 -10.02 24.06 43.17
CA VAL A 1 -10.47 22.91 42.36
C VAL A 1 -10.82 23.43 41.00
N PRO A 2 -10.18 22.97 39.91
CA PRO A 2 -10.47 23.40 38.55
C PRO A 2 -11.94 23.11 38.16
N ILE A 3 -12.52 23.98 37.33
CA ILE A 3 -13.92 23.86 36.90
C ILE A 3 -13.95 23.85 35.36
N ILE A 4 -14.78 22.98 34.78
CA ILE A 4 -15.07 23.01 33.35
C ILE A 4 -16.01 24.19 33.09
N THR A 5 -15.46 25.23 32.42
CA THR A 5 -16.20 26.49 32.23
C THR A 5 -16.97 26.53 30.91
N GLN A 6 -16.47 25.84 29.86
CA GLN A 6 -17.13 25.86 28.55
C GLN A 6 -16.91 24.58 27.74
N LEU A 7 -17.93 24.18 26.98
CA LEU A 7 -17.88 23.15 25.94
C LEU A 7 -18.27 23.80 24.61
N GLN A 8 -17.35 23.84 23.63
CA GLN A 8 -17.58 24.50 22.35
C GLN A 8 -17.41 23.55 21.19
N ALA A 9 -18.43 23.38 20.36
CA ALA A 9 -18.31 22.59 19.13
C ALA A 9 -17.24 23.19 18.20
N GLN A 10 -16.39 22.33 17.63
CA GLN A 10 -15.33 22.77 16.72
C GLN A 10 -15.90 23.10 15.34
N LYS A 11 -15.53 24.25 14.76
CA LYS A 11 -16.04 24.72 13.46
C LYS A 11 -15.71 23.81 12.27
N LYS A 12 -14.61 23.05 12.34
CA LYS A 12 -14.12 22.22 11.22
C LYS A 12 -14.51 20.75 11.31
N THR A 13 -14.96 20.29 12.46
CA THR A 13 -15.32 18.88 12.71
C THR A 13 -16.53 18.85 13.62
N THR A 14 -17.68 18.41 13.08
CA THR A 14 -18.96 18.37 13.81
C THR A 14 -18.96 17.42 15.00
N ASP A 15 -18.03 16.47 15.05
CA ASP A 15 -17.97 15.41 16.04
C ASP A 15 -16.96 15.68 17.16
N ARG A 16 -16.45 16.92 17.27
CA ARG A 16 -15.46 17.29 18.31
C ARG A 16 -15.88 18.54 19.05
N VAL A 17 -15.55 18.51 20.34
CA VAL A 17 -15.83 19.58 21.31
C VAL A 17 -14.52 20.05 21.92
N SER A 18 -14.31 21.35 21.95
CA SER A 18 -13.25 21.98 22.74
C SER A 18 -13.70 22.14 24.19
N VAL A 19 -12.91 21.61 25.10
CA VAL A 19 -13.14 21.69 26.55
C VAL A 19 -12.30 22.84 27.12
N PHE A 20 -12.91 23.71 27.90
CA PHE A 20 -12.25 24.80 28.60
C PHE A 20 -12.34 24.55 30.11
N VAL A 21 -11.21 24.73 30.77
CA VAL A 21 -11.07 24.65 32.23
C VAL A 21 -10.58 26.00 32.72
N ASP A 22 -11.26 26.57 33.70
CA ASP A 22 -10.97 27.91 34.23
C ASP A 22 -10.77 28.96 33.13
N ASP A 23 -11.69 28.98 32.13
CA ASP A 23 -11.74 29.83 30.97
C ASP A 23 -10.54 29.68 29.98
N ARG A 24 -9.71 28.65 30.13
CA ARG A 24 -8.61 28.35 29.23
C ARG A 24 -8.89 27.07 28.46
N PHE A 25 -8.52 27.11 27.14
CA PHE A 25 -8.58 25.89 26.33
C PHE A 25 -7.74 24.80 26.99
N PHE A 26 -8.34 23.64 27.22
CA PHE A 26 -7.68 22.50 27.83
C PHE A 26 -7.40 21.38 26.81
N CYS A 27 -8.43 20.82 26.17
CA CYS A 27 -8.27 19.77 25.16
C CYS A 27 -9.47 19.72 24.20
N GLY A 28 -9.33 18.92 23.13
CA GLY A 28 -10.43 18.61 22.23
C GLY A 28 -10.85 17.14 22.37
N LEU A 29 -12.10 16.89 22.69
CA LEU A 29 -12.69 15.56 22.83
C LEU A 29 -13.61 15.22 21.66
N SER A 30 -13.83 13.93 21.40
CA SER A 30 -14.96 13.50 20.59
C SER A 30 -16.26 13.64 21.38
N LEU A 31 -17.41 13.71 20.70
CA LEU A 31 -18.70 13.71 21.36
C LEU A 31 -18.89 12.47 22.25
N ASP A 32 -18.44 11.30 21.76
CA ASP A 32 -18.49 10.05 22.52
C ASP A 32 -17.65 10.11 23.79
N ASP A 33 -16.47 10.76 23.75
CA ASP A 33 -15.63 10.93 24.91
C ASP A 33 -16.25 11.90 25.91
N VAL A 34 -16.89 12.98 25.46
CA VAL A 34 -17.62 13.91 26.33
C VAL A 34 -18.72 13.19 27.09
N VAL A 35 -19.54 12.40 26.37
CA VAL A 35 -20.63 11.64 26.97
C VAL A 35 -20.10 10.56 27.93
N SER A 36 -19.13 9.76 27.48
CA SER A 36 -18.60 8.64 28.27
C SER A 36 -17.78 9.07 29.49
N SER A 37 -17.22 10.28 29.47
CA SER A 37 -16.47 10.85 30.60
C SER A 37 -17.36 11.67 31.54
N GLY A 38 -18.64 11.90 31.23
CA GLY A 38 -19.56 12.71 32.03
C GLY A 38 -19.16 14.19 32.10
N VAL A 39 -18.43 14.69 31.09
CA VAL A 39 -17.95 16.08 31.04
C VAL A 39 -19.12 17.02 30.80
N THR A 40 -19.39 17.91 31.77
CA THR A 40 -20.44 18.95 31.68
C THR A 40 -19.90 20.29 32.13
N VAL A 41 -20.51 21.37 31.65
CA VAL A 41 -20.19 22.72 32.12
C VAL A 41 -20.56 22.86 33.61
N GLY A 42 -19.67 23.43 34.40
CA GLY A 42 -19.82 23.56 35.85
C GLY A 42 -19.28 22.38 36.66
N LEU A 43 -18.79 21.30 36.00
CA LEU A 43 -18.20 20.16 36.68
C LEU A 43 -16.89 20.58 37.37
N GLN A 44 -16.78 20.36 38.67
CA GLN A 44 -15.53 20.46 39.43
C GLN A 44 -14.72 19.19 39.20
N VAL A 45 -13.45 19.32 38.85
CA VAL A 45 -12.58 18.21 38.45
C VAL A 45 -11.25 18.28 39.20
N ASP A 46 -10.66 17.14 39.45
CA ASP A 46 -9.31 17.03 40.00
C ASP A 46 -8.26 16.81 38.91
N ASP A 47 -6.99 16.82 39.28
CA ASP A 47 -5.87 16.65 38.38
C ASP A 47 -5.85 15.26 37.72
N GLU A 48 -6.35 14.24 38.40
CA GLU A 48 -6.45 12.88 37.86
C GLU A 48 -7.49 12.83 36.74
N PHE A 49 -8.65 13.41 36.93
CA PHE A 49 -9.68 13.51 35.92
C PHE A 49 -9.18 14.27 34.69
N LEU A 50 -8.50 15.39 34.89
CA LEU A 50 -7.90 16.19 33.81
C LEU A 50 -6.85 15.40 33.02
N SER A 51 -5.98 14.66 33.72
CA SER A 51 -4.98 13.78 33.10
C SER A 51 -5.63 12.69 32.28
N ASN A 52 -6.70 12.08 32.76
CA ASN A 52 -7.47 11.08 32.03
C ASN A 52 -8.13 11.65 30.75
N LEU A 53 -8.66 12.88 30.84
CA LEU A 53 -9.21 13.55 29.65
C LEU A 53 -8.16 13.83 28.58
N LEU A 54 -6.97 14.30 28.98
CA LEU A 54 -5.86 14.51 28.03
C LEU A 54 -5.41 13.21 27.37
N SER A 55 -5.34 12.13 28.15
CA SER A 55 -4.98 10.81 27.61
C SER A 55 -6.00 10.33 26.57
N ARG A 56 -7.30 10.46 26.83
CA ARG A 56 -8.38 10.12 25.87
C ARG A 56 -8.34 11.00 24.64
N ALA A 57 -8.17 12.31 24.80
CA ALA A 57 -8.06 13.25 23.69
C ALA A 57 -6.87 12.89 22.77
N GLY A 58 -5.72 12.59 23.35
CA GLY A 58 -4.52 12.16 22.63
C GLY A 58 -4.71 10.82 21.91
N GLU A 59 -5.37 9.85 22.57
CA GLU A 59 -5.65 8.55 21.96
C GLU A 59 -6.60 8.67 20.77
N ASN A 60 -7.67 9.45 20.87
CA ASN A 60 -8.60 9.66 19.76
C ASN A 60 -7.96 10.39 18.57
N ASP A 61 -7.12 11.38 18.84
CA ASP A 61 -6.37 12.06 17.77
C ASP A 61 -5.43 11.08 17.05
N MET A 62 -4.76 10.21 17.82
CA MET A 62 -3.87 9.19 17.26
C MET A 62 -4.63 8.10 16.51
N TYR A 63 -5.79 7.66 17.01
CA TYR A 63 -6.69 6.74 16.32
C TYR A 63 -7.14 7.31 14.97
N ASN A 64 -7.59 8.56 14.92
CA ASN A 64 -8.03 9.22 13.69
C ASN A 64 -6.88 9.36 12.68
N LYS A 65 -5.68 9.72 13.12
CA LYS A 65 -4.48 9.75 12.26
C LYS A 65 -4.17 8.36 11.68
N THR A 66 -4.39 7.32 12.47
CA THR A 66 -4.17 5.93 12.05
C THR A 66 -5.24 5.47 11.06
N LEU A 67 -6.51 5.85 11.27
CA LEU A 67 -7.57 5.62 10.29
C LEU A 67 -7.25 6.23 8.93
N VAL A 68 -6.83 7.49 8.89
CA VAL A 68 -6.42 8.14 7.65
C VAL A 68 -5.27 7.40 6.97
N TYR A 69 -4.33 6.85 7.76
CA TYR A 69 -3.22 6.05 7.23
C TYR A 69 -3.68 4.71 6.62
N ILE A 70 -4.62 4.03 7.26
CA ILE A 70 -5.20 2.75 6.78
C ILE A 70 -6.07 2.97 5.53
N LEU A 71 -6.90 4.03 5.52
CA LEU A 71 -7.82 4.31 4.40
C LEU A 71 -7.09 4.61 3.08
N ARG A 72 -5.83 5.04 3.13
CA ARG A 72 -5.01 5.23 1.91
C ARG A 72 -4.59 3.91 1.27
N SER A 73 -4.37 2.87 2.06
CA SER A 73 -3.97 1.54 1.60
C SER A 73 -4.10 0.55 2.76
N PRO A 74 -4.56 -0.68 2.53
CA PRO A 74 -4.59 -1.72 3.55
C PRO A 74 -3.22 -1.90 4.23
N ARG A 75 -3.23 -2.11 5.54
CA ARG A 75 -2.04 -2.23 6.38
C ARG A 75 -2.14 -3.44 7.29
N THR A 76 -0.99 -4.02 7.65
CA THR A 76 -0.89 -5.06 8.67
C THR A 76 -0.75 -4.46 10.07
N GLU A 77 -1.00 -5.26 11.09
CA GLU A 77 -0.80 -4.85 12.49
C GLU A 77 0.64 -4.36 12.72
N LEU A 78 1.64 -5.05 12.20
CA LEU A 78 3.04 -4.64 12.32
C LEU A 78 3.30 -3.26 11.68
N GLU A 79 2.70 -2.99 10.51
CA GLU A 79 2.85 -1.69 9.84
C GLU A 79 2.20 -0.56 10.65
N ILE A 80 1.05 -0.84 11.30
CA ILE A 80 0.39 0.11 12.20
C ILE A 80 1.23 0.35 13.46
N ARG A 81 1.74 -0.71 14.10
CA ARG A 81 2.65 -0.59 15.26
C ARG A 81 3.87 0.26 14.92
N ARG A 82 4.49 0.03 13.77
CA ARG A 82 5.62 0.85 13.27
C ARG A 82 5.23 2.29 12.96
N PHE A 83 4.01 2.53 12.51
CA PHE A 83 3.51 3.89 12.28
C PHE A 83 3.33 4.63 13.61
N LEU A 84 2.72 3.99 14.60
CA LEU A 84 2.46 4.57 15.93
C LEU A 84 3.76 4.76 16.73
N SER A 85 4.70 3.83 16.68
CA SER A 85 5.99 3.95 17.39
C SER A 85 6.86 5.14 16.97
N ARG A 86 6.60 5.71 15.79
CA ARG A 86 7.28 6.94 15.33
C ARG A 86 6.64 8.21 15.89
N LYS A 87 5.54 8.10 16.64
CA LYS A 87 4.82 9.24 17.25
C LYS A 87 5.29 9.40 18.68
N LYS A 88 5.83 10.57 19.02
CA LYS A 88 6.41 10.84 20.35
C LYS A 88 5.41 10.66 21.48
N ASP A 89 4.14 10.98 21.20
CA ASP A 89 3.07 11.02 22.21
C ASP A 89 2.23 9.72 22.24
N CYS A 90 2.74 8.61 21.68
CA CYS A 90 2.03 7.34 21.61
C CYS A 90 2.78 6.28 22.41
N SER A 91 2.27 5.97 23.61
CA SER A 91 2.83 4.90 24.46
C SER A 91 2.51 3.51 23.89
N ALA A 92 3.18 2.47 24.43
CA ALA A 92 2.92 1.08 24.07
C ALA A 92 1.48 0.66 24.44
N GLU A 93 0.98 1.10 25.58
CA GLU A 93 -0.38 0.84 26.05
C GLU A 93 -1.41 1.51 25.13
N MET A 94 -1.20 2.78 24.78
CA MET A 94 -2.05 3.51 23.82
C MET A 94 -2.05 2.81 22.46
N THR A 95 -0.88 2.37 21.99
CA THR A 95 -0.75 1.60 20.74
C THR A 95 -1.61 0.34 20.78
N ASN A 96 -1.59 -0.42 21.86
CA ASN A 96 -2.39 -1.64 22.01
C ASN A 96 -3.89 -1.34 21.98
N ARG A 97 -4.35 -0.32 22.72
CA ARG A 97 -5.76 0.08 22.71
C ARG A 97 -6.24 0.52 21.32
N ILE A 98 -5.44 1.31 20.62
CA ILE A 98 -5.74 1.73 19.25
C ILE A 98 -5.86 0.51 18.31
N ILE A 99 -4.93 -0.43 18.39
CA ILE A 99 -4.95 -1.65 17.57
C ILE A 99 -6.20 -2.48 17.84
N GLU A 100 -6.54 -2.72 19.11
CA GLU A 100 -7.74 -3.48 19.45
C GLU A 100 -9.02 -2.77 18.98
N ARG A 101 -9.10 -1.46 19.09
CA ARG A 101 -10.21 -0.67 18.57
C ARG A 101 -10.32 -0.77 17.04
N LEU A 102 -9.19 -0.75 16.33
CA LEU A 102 -9.16 -0.92 14.87
C LEU A 102 -9.59 -2.33 14.43
N LYS A 103 -9.22 -3.37 15.20
CA LYS A 103 -9.65 -4.75 14.95
C LYS A 103 -11.14 -4.91 15.18
N THR A 104 -11.65 -4.42 16.31
CA THR A 104 -13.09 -4.48 16.66
C THR A 104 -13.94 -3.76 15.59
N ALA A 105 -13.45 -2.65 15.06
CA ALA A 105 -14.10 -1.91 13.98
C ALA A 105 -13.84 -2.49 12.57
N ASN A 106 -13.17 -3.64 12.45
CA ASN A 106 -12.81 -4.29 11.19
C ASN A 106 -11.92 -3.47 10.22
N TYR A 107 -11.27 -2.42 10.70
CA TYR A 107 -10.29 -1.67 9.90
C TYR A 107 -8.93 -2.37 9.80
N LEU A 108 -8.64 -3.26 10.74
CA LEU A 108 -7.39 -4.01 10.82
C LEU A 108 -7.69 -5.51 10.90
N ASN A 109 -7.33 -6.24 9.84
CA ASN A 109 -7.54 -7.67 9.74
C ASN A 109 -6.40 -8.30 8.93
N ASP A 110 -5.43 -8.90 9.62
CA ASP A 110 -4.24 -9.51 9.00
C ASP A 110 -4.57 -10.74 8.17
N GLU A 111 -5.64 -11.48 8.50
CA GLU A 111 -6.11 -12.62 7.70
C GLU A 111 -6.66 -12.15 6.35
N ALA A 112 -7.58 -11.17 6.37
CA ALA A 112 -8.12 -10.58 5.14
C ALA A 112 -7.01 -9.96 4.29
N TYR A 113 -6.05 -9.30 4.93
CA TYR A 113 -4.87 -8.75 4.26
C TYR A 113 -4.06 -9.84 3.57
N ALA A 114 -3.77 -10.96 4.26
CA ALA A 114 -2.98 -12.06 3.72
C ALA A 114 -3.66 -12.68 2.49
N LYS A 115 -4.97 -12.97 2.57
CA LYS A 115 -5.78 -13.50 1.45
C LYS A 115 -5.77 -12.55 0.24
N MET A 116 -6.04 -11.26 0.47
CA MET A 116 -6.00 -10.24 -0.58
C MET A 116 -4.62 -10.13 -1.22
N PHE A 117 -3.56 -10.11 -0.43
CA PHE A 117 -2.18 -10.03 -0.92
C PHE A 117 -1.82 -11.27 -1.76
N ALA A 118 -2.13 -12.46 -1.28
CA ALA A 118 -1.90 -13.72 -2.01
C ALA A 118 -2.65 -13.70 -3.35
N ALA A 119 -3.94 -13.38 -3.35
CA ALA A 119 -4.77 -13.27 -4.56
C ALA A 119 -4.22 -12.24 -5.57
N SER A 120 -3.63 -11.14 -5.12
CA SER A 120 -3.05 -10.11 -5.99
C SER A 120 -1.70 -10.50 -6.60
N LYS A 121 -1.02 -11.50 -6.05
CA LYS A 121 0.37 -11.86 -6.38
C LYS A 121 0.54 -13.27 -6.95
N HIS A 122 -0.41 -14.19 -6.74
CA HIS A 122 -0.29 -15.61 -7.11
C HIS A 122 0.05 -15.84 -8.60
N GLN A 123 -0.31 -14.92 -9.50
CA GLN A 123 0.02 -15.01 -10.93
C GLN A 123 1.34 -14.33 -11.32
N LYS A 124 2.13 -13.83 -10.38
CA LYS A 124 3.31 -13.00 -10.66
C LYS A 124 4.58 -13.45 -9.95
N ILE A 125 4.43 -14.13 -8.83
CA ILE A 125 5.54 -14.59 -7.98
C ILE A 125 5.16 -15.94 -7.35
N SER A 126 6.17 -16.73 -6.96
CA SER A 126 5.96 -18.03 -6.34
C SER A 126 5.25 -17.95 -4.99
N ALA A 127 4.60 -19.04 -4.57
CA ALA A 127 4.00 -19.18 -3.23
C ALA A 127 5.03 -18.92 -2.13
N ARG A 128 6.27 -19.42 -2.30
CA ARG A 128 7.40 -19.18 -1.39
C ARG A 128 7.68 -17.68 -1.22
N MET A 129 7.68 -16.93 -2.33
CA MET A 129 7.91 -15.48 -2.28
C MET A 129 6.73 -14.74 -1.64
N ILE A 130 5.49 -15.19 -1.86
CA ILE A 130 4.31 -14.63 -1.19
C ILE A 130 4.42 -14.84 0.32
N LYS A 131 4.73 -16.08 0.75
CA LYS A 131 4.95 -16.42 2.17
C LYS A 131 6.04 -15.53 2.81
N LEU A 132 7.17 -15.37 2.15
CA LEU A 132 8.26 -14.52 2.63
C LEU A 132 7.82 -13.06 2.79
N LYS A 133 7.10 -12.52 1.80
CA LYS A 133 6.61 -11.13 1.85
C LYS A 133 5.57 -10.92 2.94
N LEU A 134 4.67 -11.86 3.18
CA LEU A 134 3.67 -11.81 4.24
C LEU A 134 4.34 -11.90 5.63
N LYS A 135 5.31 -12.82 5.81
CA LYS A 135 6.11 -12.90 7.05
C LYS A 135 6.86 -11.60 7.34
N ASN A 136 7.48 -10.98 6.32
CA ASN A 136 8.17 -9.69 6.47
C ASN A 136 7.22 -8.53 6.81
N LYS A 137 5.93 -8.68 6.53
CA LYS A 137 4.87 -7.76 6.94
C LYS A 137 4.28 -8.06 8.31
N GLY A 138 4.83 -9.07 9.01
CA GLY A 138 4.46 -9.42 10.37
C GLY A 138 3.22 -10.30 10.48
N ILE A 139 2.73 -10.85 9.37
CA ILE A 139 1.60 -11.79 9.39
C ILE A 139 2.03 -13.09 10.06
N LYS A 140 1.21 -13.62 10.96
CA LYS A 140 1.43 -14.89 11.64
C LYS A 140 1.52 -16.06 10.66
N THR A 141 2.33 -17.05 11.00
CA THR A 141 2.64 -18.16 10.07
C THR A 141 1.40 -18.98 9.69
N ASP A 142 0.49 -19.22 10.62
CA ASP A 142 -0.78 -19.90 10.38
C ASP A 142 -1.66 -19.19 9.33
N LEU A 143 -1.76 -17.86 9.44
CA LEU A 143 -2.47 -17.03 8.45
C LEU A 143 -1.77 -17.01 7.09
N VAL A 144 -0.43 -16.99 7.09
CA VAL A 144 0.36 -17.06 5.85
C VAL A 144 0.13 -18.39 5.15
N ASP A 145 0.17 -19.52 5.89
CA ASP A 145 0.00 -20.84 5.33
C ASP A 145 -1.42 -21.04 4.83
N SER A 146 -2.43 -20.61 5.58
CA SER A 146 -3.83 -20.61 5.14
C SER A 146 -4.03 -19.80 3.85
N ALA A 147 -3.49 -18.59 3.77
CA ALA A 147 -3.66 -17.73 2.62
C ALA A 147 -2.93 -18.22 1.35
N THR A 148 -2.00 -19.18 1.49
CA THR A 148 -1.20 -19.70 0.38
C THR A 148 -1.44 -21.19 0.12
N ALA A 149 -2.36 -21.83 0.85
CA ALA A 149 -2.61 -23.27 0.77
C ALA A 149 -3.07 -23.73 -0.63
N GLU A 150 -3.84 -22.90 -1.32
CA GLU A 150 -4.39 -23.20 -2.66
C GLU A 150 -3.47 -22.75 -3.81
N ILE A 151 -2.30 -22.17 -3.50
CA ILE A 151 -1.36 -21.72 -4.54
C ILE A 151 -0.48 -22.90 -4.92
N ASP A 152 -0.96 -23.69 -5.81
CA ASP A 152 -0.27 -24.84 -6.39
C ASP A 152 0.27 -24.52 -7.81
N ASN A 153 0.87 -25.50 -8.45
CA ASN A 153 1.35 -25.43 -9.83
C ASN A 153 2.42 -24.35 -10.10
N GLN A 154 3.51 -24.43 -9.34
CA GLN A 154 4.62 -23.48 -9.44
C GLN A 154 5.36 -23.56 -10.80
N GLU A 155 5.37 -24.70 -11.46
CA GLU A 155 6.01 -24.91 -12.77
C GLU A 155 5.29 -24.15 -13.86
N ASP A 156 3.96 -24.30 -13.99
CA ASP A 156 3.19 -23.61 -15.03
C ASP A 156 3.17 -22.10 -14.79
N LEU A 157 3.14 -21.69 -13.53
CA LEU A 157 3.29 -20.29 -13.20
C LEU A 157 4.66 -19.74 -13.63
N ALA A 158 5.74 -20.49 -13.35
CA ALA A 158 7.09 -20.10 -13.72
C ALA A 158 7.24 -20.00 -15.26
N LYS A 159 6.69 -20.98 -16.01
CA LYS A 159 6.63 -20.96 -17.48
C LYS A 159 5.89 -19.72 -17.98
N THR A 160 4.68 -19.47 -17.44
CA THR A 160 3.89 -18.28 -17.80
C THR A 160 4.63 -16.96 -17.53
N VAL A 161 5.34 -16.88 -16.40
CA VAL A 161 6.14 -15.70 -16.05
C VAL A 161 7.36 -15.57 -16.97
N ALA A 162 7.99 -16.69 -17.33
CA ALA A 162 9.11 -16.73 -18.29
C ALA A 162 8.67 -16.30 -19.69
N ASP A 163 7.56 -16.82 -20.19
CA ASP A 163 7.01 -16.46 -21.51
C ASP A 163 6.68 -14.97 -21.61
N LYS A 164 6.07 -14.41 -20.55
CA LYS A 164 5.81 -12.96 -20.46
C LYS A 164 7.12 -12.16 -20.43
N TYR A 165 8.16 -12.66 -19.78
CA TYR A 165 9.45 -12.00 -19.71
C TYR A 165 10.18 -12.05 -21.06
N MET A 166 10.12 -13.20 -21.75
CA MET A 166 10.83 -13.45 -23.01
C MET A 166 10.08 -12.99 -24.26
N ARG A 167 8.79 -12.67 -24.16
CA ARG A 167 7.87 -12.38 -25.28
C ARG A 167 8.47 -11.51 -26.42
N TYR A 168 9.33 -10.58 -26.06
CA TYR A 168 9.93 -9.62 -27.02
C TYR A 168 11.46 -9.55 -26.85
N ARG A 169 12.08 -10.66 -26.45
CA ARG A 169 13.53 -10.75 -26.25
C ARG A 169 14.08 -11.89 -27.08
N GLU A 170 15.26 -11.67 -27.64
CA GLU A 170 16.00 -12.73 -28.31
C GLU A 170 16.41 -13.81 -27.32
N ILE A 171 16.46 -15.06 -27.79
CA ILE A 171 16.96 -16.20 -27.03
C ILE A 171 18.48 -16.25 -27.18
N ASP A 172 19.19 -15.38 -26.48
CA ASP A 172 20.64 -15.33 -26.38
C ASP A 172 21.10 -15.61 -24.94
N ASP A 173 22.37 -15.91 -24.76
CA ASP A 173 22.93 -16.26 -23.44
C ASP A 173 22.75 -15.14 -22.40
N LYS A 174 22.84 -13.89 -22.84
CA LYS A 174 22.67 -12.72 -21.98
C LYS A 174 21.23 -12.59 -21.46
N ASN A 175 20.24 -12.81 -22.35
CA ASN A 175 18.83 -12.74 -21.96
C ASN A 175 18.41 -13.97 -21.15
N LEU A 176 18.97 -15.16 -21.44
CA LEU A 176 18.77 -16.36 -20.63
C LEU A 176 19.31 -16.21 -19.22
N GLN A 177 20.52 -15.61 -19.05
CA GLN A 177 21.03 -15.29 -17.72
C GLN A 177 20.15 -14.28 -16.97
N LYS A 178 19.59 -13.29 -17.66
CA LYS A 178 18.66 -12.35 -17.08
C LYS A 178 17.34 -13.01 -16.70
N LEU A 179 16.82 -13.91 -17.55
CA LEU A 179 15.63 -14.71 -17.27
C LEU A 179 15.83 -15.54 -16.01
N PHE A 180 16.97 -16.24 -15.91
CA PHE A 180 17.32 -17.01 -14.72
C PHE A 180 17.24 -16.16 -13.45
N ARG A 181 17.96 -15.05 -13.42
CA ARG A 181 17.97 -14.12 -12.28
C ARG A 181 16.58 -13.57 -11.97
N TYR A 182 15.80 -13.27 -13.01
CA TYR A 182 14.45 -12.77 -12.87
C TYR A 182 13.54 -13.80 -12.20
N LEU A 183 13.53 -15.06 -12.66
CA LEU A 183 12.71 -16.12 -12.09
C LEU A 183 13.12 -16.44 -10.63
N VAL A 184 14.42 -16.50 -10.34
CA VAL A 184 14.93 -16.65 -8.96
C VAL A 184 14.48 -15.48 -8.08
N SER A 185 14.51 -14.25 -8.59
CA SER A 185 14.01 -13.08 -7.86
C SER A 185 12.50 -13.11 -7.60
N LYS A 186 11.74 -13.89 -8.38
CA LYS A 186 10.31 -14.16 -8.16
C LYS A 186 10.06 -15.29 -7.16
N GLY A 187 11.13 -15.96 -6.72
CA GLY A 187 11.10 -16.99 -5.69
C GLY A 187 10.86 -18.40 -6.21
N PHE A 188 10.95 -18.63 -7.51
CA PHE A 188 10.90 -19.98 -8.07
C PHE A 188 12.14 -20.78 -7.68
N GLU A 189 11.99 -22.10 -7.54
CA GLU A 189 13.07 -23.00 -7.19
C GLU A 189 14.07 -23.15 -8.33
N TYR A 190 15.33 -23.42 -7.97
CA TYR A 190 16.43 -23.48 -8.94
C TYR A 190 16.21 -24.55 -10.01
N ASP A 191 15.67 -25.70 -9.65
CA ASP A 191 15.43 -26.80 -10.57
C ASP A 191 14.39 -26.40 -11.62
N ILE A 192 13.24 -25.84 -11.21
CA ILE A 192 12.22 -25.31 -12.11
C ILE A 192 12.80 -24.21 -13.04
N VAL A 193 13.62 -23.33 -12.48
CA VAL A 193 14.24 -22.26 -13.26
C VAL A 193 15.23 -22.80 -14.28
N ASN A 194 16.06 -23.80 -13.91
CA ASN A 194 17.00 -24.45 -14.81
C ASN A 194 16.28 -25.16 -15.95
N ASP A 195 15.22 -25.90 -15.65
CA ASP A 195 14.44 -26.61 -16.67
C ASP A 195 13.83 -25.65 -17.68
N ILE A 196 13.27 -24.54 -17.22
CA ILE A 196 12.74 -23.51 -18.10
C ILE A 196 13.83 -22.87 -18.97
N VAL A 197 14.98 -22.54 -18.38
CA VAL A 197 16.09 -21.93 -19.13
C VAL A 197 16.65 -22.91 -20.15
N ASN A 198 16.74 -24.20 -19.83
CA ASN A 198 17.18 -25.24 -20.75
C ASN A 198 16.16 -25.46 -21.89
N ASP A 199 14.86 -25.40 -21.60
CA ASP A 199 13.81 -25.44 -22.63
C ASP A 199 13.96 -24.26 -23.63
N TYR A 200 14.25 -23.06 -23.14
CA TYR A 200 14.55 -21.92 -24.02
C TYR A 200 15.86 -22.10 -24.79
N LYS A 201 16.90 -22.72 -24.21
CA LYS A 201 18.14 -23.04 -24.94
C LYS A 201 17.89 -24.00 -26.09
N SER A 202 17.11 -25.05 -25.86
CA SER A 202 16.74 -26.01 -26.89
C SER A 202 15.93 -25.36 -28.03
N LYS A 203 15.06 -24.41 -27.70
CA LYS A 203 14.31 -23.62 -28.72
C LYS A 203 15.20 -22.69 -29.54
N ARG A 204 16.40 -22.32 -29.06
CA ARG A 204 17.37 -21.52 -29.81
C ARG A 204 17.97 -22.29 -30.99
N GLU A 205 18.03 -23.61 -30.87
CA GLU A 205 18.60 -24.49 -31.90
C GLU A 205 17.61 -24.79 -33.04
N ILE A 206 16.37 -24.32 -32.96
CA ILE A 206 15.31 -24.57 -33.91
C ILE A 206 15.33 -23.49 -35.03
N ASP A 207 15.52 -23.97 -36.25
CA ASP A 207 15.29 -23.39 -37.58
C ASP A 207 15.66 -21.91 -37.85
N PRO A 208 16.62 -21.66 -38.77
CA PRO A 208 16.98 -20.33 -39.26
C PRO A 208 15.78 -19.51 -39.78
N ALA A 209 14.78 -20.16 -40.39
CA ALA A 209 13.59 -19.51 -40.91
C ALA A 209 12.70 -18.90 -39.81
N VAL A 210 12.50 -19.62 -38.72
CA VAL A 210 11.74 -19.13 -37.51
C VAL A 210 12.50 -17.97 -36.87
N LYS A 211 13.83 -17.99 -36.90
CA LYS A 211 14.66 -16.91 -36.39
C LYS A 211 14.53 -15.63 -37.21
N GLU A 212 14.40 -15.74 -38.50
CA GLU A 212 14.23 -14.61 -39.40
C GLU A 212 12.84 -13.96 -39.26
N GLU A 213 11.79 -14.78 -39.12
CA GLU A 213 10.44 -14.32 -38.84
C GLU A 213 10.38 -13.60 -37.49
N TYR A 214 10.98 -14.16 -36.44
CA TYR A 214 11.09 -13.53 -35.10
C TYR A 214 11.82 -12.19 -35.17
N ASN A 215 12.95 -12.10 -35.89
CA ASN A 215 13.70 -10.86 -36.06
C ASN A 215 12.90 -9.78 -36.80
N THR A 216 12.11 -10.19 -37.78
CA THR A 216 11.21 -9.30 -38.52
C THR A 216 10.15 -8.72 -37.56
N TYR A 217 9.52 -9.56 -36.75
CA TYR A 217 8.52 -9.15 -35.74
C TYR A 217 9.10 -8.21 -34.69
N GLN A 218 10.33 -8.48 -34.22
CA GLN A 218 11.03 -7.61 -33.28
C GLN A 218 11.33 -6.23 -33.88
N ASN A 219 11.71 -6.18 -35.13
CA ASN A 219 11.98 -4.93 -35.82
C ASN A 219 10.71 -4.10 -36.04
N GLU A 220 9.60 -4.74 -36.41
CA GLU A 220 8.28 -4.09 -36.51
C GLU A 220 7.78 -3.56 -35.16
N TYR A 221 7.91 -4.35 -34.13
CA TYR A 221 7.55 -3.92 -32.75
C TYR A 221 8.38 -2.72 -32.29
N LYS A 222 9.69 -2.73 -32.56
CA LYS A 222 10.57 -1.60 -32.25
C LYS A 222 10.16 -0.33 -32.99
N ARG A 223 9.87 -0.45 -34.29
CA ARG A 223 9.38 0.67 -35.10
C ARG A 223 8.05 1.21 -34.60
N ALA A 224 7.09 0.33 -34.29
CA ALA A 224 5.79 0.72 -33.74
C ALA A 224 5.93 1.44 -32.38
N LYS A 225 6.84 0.96 -31.53
CA LYS A 225 7.13 1.59 -30.24
C LYS A 225 7.76 2.99 -30.40
N GLU A 226 8.66 3.15 -31.35
CA GLU A 226 9.28 4.44 -31.67
C GLU A 226 8.24 5.42 -32.24
N GLN A 227 7.37 4.97 -33.15
CA GLN A 227 6.27 5.77 -33.70
C GLN A 227 5.29 6.20 -32.58
N LEU A 228 4.94 5.30 -31.68
CA LEU A 228 4.08 5.61 -30.53
C LEU A 228 4.74 6.64 -29.59
N ALA A 229 6.04 6.52 -29.38
CA ALA A 229 6.78 7.48 -28.55
C ALA A 229 6.83 8.86 -29.21
N GLN A 230 7.00 8.91 -30.53
CA GLN A 230 6.97 10.15 -31.30
C GLN A 230 5.57 10.78 -31.27
N ALA A 231 4.52 10.02 -31.53
CA ALA A 231 3.14 10.50 -31.47
C ALA A 231 2.77 11.05 -30.08
N ARG A 232 3.25 10.41 -29.01
CA ARG A 232 3.09 10.93 -27.62
C ARG A 232 3.80 12.27 -27.42
N ARG A 233 5.01 12.45 -27.94
CA ARG A 233 5.75 13.71 -27.89
C ARG A 233 5.02 14.83 -28.63
N GLU A 234 4.53 14.55 -29.84
CA GLU A 234 3.76 15.49 -30.64
C GLU A 234 2.44 15.88 -29.99
N ALA A 235 1.70 14.91 -29.44
CA ALA A 235 0.48 15.14 -28.70
C ALA A 235 0.74 16.00 -27.44
N TRP A 236 1.85 15.75 -26.73
CA TRP A 236 2.27 16.56 -25.59
C TRP A 236 2.59 18.01 -26.00
N GLN A 237 3.34 18.20 -27.12
CA GLN A 237 3.64 19.54 -27.64
C GLN A 237 2.37 20.30 -28.06
N LYS A 238 1.41 19.61 -28.74
CA LYS A 238 0.11 20.20 -29.08
C LYS A 238 -0.67 20.61 -27.84
N LYS A 239 -0.68 19.76 -26.81
CA LYS A 239 -1.33 20.08 -25.50
C LYS A 239 -0.69 21.29 -24.83
N MET A 240 0.64 21.41 -24.86
CA MET A 240 1.36 22.56 -24.29
C MET A 240 1.08 23.85 -25.05
N LYS A 241 1.07 23.80 -26.41
CA LYS A 241 0.69 24.96 -27.25
C LYS A 241 -0.74 25.41 -26.95
N LEU A 242 -1.69 24.47 -26.86
CA LEU A 242 -3.09 24.79 -26.54
C LEU A 242 -3.23 25.43 -25.14
N LYS A 243 -2.45 24.95 -24.16
CA LYS A 243 -2.42 25.52 -22.81
C LYS A 243 -1.87 26.95 -22.80
N ALA A 244 -0.81 27.21 -23.59
CA ALA A 244 -0.24 28.54 -23.74
C ALA A 244 -1.22 29.51 -24.43
N MET A 245 -1.90 29.06 -25.50
CA MET A 245 -2.92 29.89 -26.16
C MET A 245 -4.09 30.21 -25.23
N LYS A 246 -4.58 29.24 -24.46
CA LYS A 246 -5.65 29.48 -23.46
C LYS A 246 -5.21 30.53 -22.42
N LYS A 247 -3.96 30.46 -21.95
CA LYS A 247 -3.42 31.43 -20.98
C LYS A 247 -3.42 32.83 -21.59
N LYS A 248 -2.95 32.97 -22.84
CA LYS A 248 -2.91 34.26 -23.53
C LYS A 248 -4.30 34.88 -23.74
N ILE A 249 -5.30 34.06 -24.13
CA ILE A 249 -6.69 34.53 -24.27
C ILE A 249 -7.25 35.05 -22.93
N VAL A 250 -6.93 34.40 -21.81
CA VAL A 250 -7.38 34.85 -20.48
C VAL A 250 -6.68 36.16 -20.07
N GLU A 251 -5.40 36.30 -20.42
CA GLU A 251 -4.65 37.54 -20.16
C GLU A 251 -5.13 38.72 -21.02
N ASP A 252 -5.55 38.47 -22.28
CA ASP A 252 -6.09 39.48 -23.19
C ASP A 252 -7.56 39.89 -22.86
N MET A 253 -8.26 39.11 -21.99
CA MET A 253 -9.63 39.40 -21.52
C MET A 253 -9.70 40.14 -20.17
N GLN A 254 -8.58 40.40 -19.53
CA GLN A 254 -8.42 41.18 -18.28
C GLN A 254 -7.96 42.59 -18.57
#